data_080c913a7a583cc034f2f6e90247700b
#
_entry.id   080c913a7a583cc034f2f6e90247700b
#
_cell.length_a   1.000
_cell.length_b   1.000
_cell.length_c   1.000
_cell.angle_alpha   90.00
_cell.angle_beta   90.00
_cell.angle_gamma   90.00
#
_symmetry.space_group_name_H-M   'P 1'
#
loop_
_entity.id
_entity.type
_entity.pdbx_description
1 polymer ?
#
loop_
_entity_poly.entity_id
_entity_poly.type
_entity_poly.pdbx_seq_one_letter_code
_entity_poly.pdbx_strand_id
1 'polypeptide(L)'
;MRAWSFVYDWKVKNGDDVKVEYCWSSIDNCVKVVEMRVNGKFHRETWMSQKGRDELHQLLTDDYMDRNGFEILSQDFYSEAV
;
A
#
# COMPACT_ATOMS: atom_id res chain seq x y z
N MET A 1 14.61 -4.44 -0.41
CA MET A 1 13.51 -3.45 -0.47
C MET A 1 14.03 -2.18 -1.14
N ARG A 2 13.23 -1.60 -2.00
CA ARG A 2 13.60 -0.35 -2.67
C ARG A 2 13.48 0.82 -1.70
N ALA A 3 14.29 1.88 -1.92
CA ALA A 3 14.38 3.02 -1.01
C ALA A 3 13.05 3.77 -0.84
N TRP A 4 12.19 3.72 -1.84
CA TRP A 4 10.89 4.44 -1.86
C TRP A 4 9.70 3.52 -1.68
N SER A 5 9.91 2.26 -1.29
CA SER A 5 8.81 1.32 -1.08
C SER A 5 8.66 1.01 0.40
N PHE A 6 7.49 0.47 0.73
CA PHE A 6 7.12 0.09 2.08
C PHE A 6 6.63 -1.35 2.07
N VAL A 7 6.75 -2.03 3.21
CA VAL A 7 6.21 -3.38 3.38
C VAL A 7 5.03 -3.32 4.33
N TYR A 8 3.90 -3.86 3.88
CA TYR A 8 2.69 -3.98 4.68
C TYR A 8 2.49 -5.44 5.05
N ASP A 9 2.31 -5.69 6.34
CA ASP A 9 2.04 -7.03 6.86
C ASP A 9 0.52 -7.18 6.98
N TRP A 10 -0.07 -7.88 6.00
CA TRP A 10 -1.53 -8.00 5.89
C TRP A 10 -2.02 -9.13 6.78
N LYS A 11 -2.82 -8.79 7.77
CA LYS A 11 -3.42 -9.77 8.68
C LYS A 11 -4.71 -10.29 8.06
N VAL A 12 -4.63 -11.45 7.43
CA VAL A 12 -5.79 -12.08 6.79
C VAL A 12 -6.44 -13.07 7.76
N LYS A 13 -7.76 -13.26 7.61
CA LYS A 13 -8.56 -14.04 8.56
C LYS A 13 -8.21 -15.51 8.58
N ASN A 14 -7.73 -16.06 7.47
CA ASN A 14 -7.41 -17.48 7.37
C ASN A 14 -6.06 -17.87 7.98
N GLY A 15 -5.33 -16.89 8.52
CA GLY A 15 -4.06 -17.15 9.18
C GLY A 15 -2.84 -17.13 8.27
N ASP A 16 -3.00 -16.88 6.98
CA ASP A 16 -1.87 -16.76 6.07
C ASP A 16 -1.00 -15.55 6.45
N ASP A 17 0.31 -15.71 6.26
CA ASP A 17 1.28 -14.64 6.41
C ASP A 17 1.46 -13.94 5.07
N VAL A 18 0.87 -12.77 4.92
CA VAL A 18 0.91 -12.02 3.66
C VAL A 18 1.72 -10.75 3.85
N LYS A 19 2.76 -10.61 3.04
CA LYS A 19 3.61 -9.43 3.03
C LYS A 19 3.52 -8.76 1.67
N VAL A 20 3.22 -7.48 1.66
CA VAL A 20 3.03 -6.72 0.43
C VAL A 20 3.99 -5.55 0.41
N GLU A 21 4.90 -5.57 -0.57
CA GLU A 21 5.75 -4.40 -0.83
C GLU A 21 5.01 -3.50 -1.81
N TYR A 22 4.89 -2.23 -1.48
CA TYR A 22 4.14 -1.28 -2.29
C TYR A 22 4.86 0.08 -2.32
N CYS A 23 4.47 0.91 -3.25
CA CYS A 23 4.95 2.28 -3.34
C CYS A 23 3.80 3.20 -3.72
N TRP A 24 4.02 4.49 -3.58
CA TRP A 24 3.08 5.52 -4.05
C TRP A 24 3.46 5.92 -5.47
N SER A 25 2.47 5.95 -6.36
CA SER A 25 2.65 6.42 -7.72
C SER A 25 2.10 7.84 -7.84
N SER A 26 2.99 8.82 -8.03
CA SER A 26 2.58 10.21 -8.22
C SER A 26 1.90 10.42 -9.58
N ILE A 27 2.20 9.55 -10.54
CA ILE A 27 1.59 9.63 -11.88
C ILE A 27 0.12 9.22 -11.80
N ASP A 28 -0.16 8.09 -11.14
CA ASP A 28 -1.52 7.56 -11.02
C ASP A 28 -2.23 8.06 -9.76
N ASN A 29 -1.50 8.72 -8.87
CA ASN A 29 -2.00 9.25 -7.60
C ASN A 29 -2.65 8.15 -6.75
N CYS A 30 -1.99 7.02 -6.66
CA CYS A 30 -2.46 5.87 -5.89
C CYS A 30 -1.30 4.95 -5.51
N VAL A 31 -1.59 3.98 -4.64
CA VAL A 31 -0.61 2.96 -4.27
C VAL A 31 -0.47 1.94 -5.39
N LYS A 32 0.73 1.40 -5.55
CA LYS A 32 1.04 0.34 -6.50
C LYS A 32 1.74 -0.78 -5.77
N VAL A 33 1.29 -2.01 -6.00
CA VAL A 33 1.92 -3.20 -5.46
C VAL A 33 3.18 -3.51 -6.27
N VAL A 34 4.31 -3.60 -5.57
CA VAL A 34 5.60 -3.93 -6.18
C VAL A 34 5.81 -5.43 -6.15
N GLU A 35 5.59 -6.05 -4.99
CA GLU A 35 5.73 -7.49 -4.82
C GLU A 35 4.84 -7.95 -3.68
N MET A 36 4.30 -9.17 -3.79
CA MET A 36 3.50 -9.78 -2.75
C MET A 36 4.01 -11.20 -2.49
N ARG A 37 4.04 -11.58 -1.22
CA ARG A 37 4.38 -12.95 -0.80
C ARG A 37 3.35 -13.45 0.18
N VAL A 38 2.87 -14.67 -0.08
CA VAL A 38 1.92 -15.38 0.78
C VAL A 38 2.65 -16.56 1.37
N ASN A 39 2.82 -16.58 2.69
CA ASN A 39 3.59 -17.62 3.40
C ASN A 39 5.00 -17.78 2.83
N GLY A 40 5.63 -16.65 2.48
CA GLY A 40 6.98 -16.62 1.94
C GLY A 40 7.09 -16.92 0.44
N LYS A 41 5.98 -17.24 -0.22
CA LYS A 41 5.97 -17.58 -1.64
C LYS A 41 5.46 -16.41 -2.47
N PHE A 42 6.08 -16.21 -3.63
CA PHE A 42 5.66 -15.18 -4.57
C PHE A 42 4.19 -15.37 -4.96
N HIS A 43 3.46 -14.26 -4.99
CA HIS A 43 2.04 -14.24 -5.35
C HIS A 43 1.79 -13.03 -6.25
N ARG A 44 0.88 -13.16 -7.20
CA ARG A 44 0.51 -12.06 -8.08
C ARG A 44 -0.80 -11.44 -7.64
N GLU A 45 -0.85 -10.12 -7.67
CA GLU A 45 -2.08 -9.38 -7.38
C GLU A 45 -3.22 -9.82 -8.30
N THR A 46 -2.89 -10.12 -9.57
CA THR A 46 -3.88 -10.54 -10.57
C THR A 46 -4.52 -11.90 -10.26
N TRP A 47 -3.93 -12.68 -9.36
CA TRP A 47 -4.53 -13.95 -8.92
C TRP A 47 -5.65 -13.75 -7.90
N MET A 48 -5.80 -12.55 -7.38
CA MET A 48 -6.82 -12.22 -6.39
C MET A 48 -8.13 -11.83 -7.07
N SER A 49 -9.25 -11.98 -6.34
CA SER A 49 -10.53 -11.47 -6.79
C SER A 49 -10.49 -9.93 -6.82
N GLN A 50 -11.38 -9.32 -7.59
CA GLN A 50 -11.47 -7.86 -7.63
C GLN A 50 -11.76 -7.29 -6.24
N LYS A 51 -12.65 -7.94 -5.49
CA LYS A 51 -12.98 -7.53 -4.12
C LYS A 51 -11.75 -7.56 -3.21
N GLY A 52 -10.95 -8.63 -3.32
CA GLY A 52 -9.72 -8.76 -2.53
C GLY A 52 -8.70 -7.69 -2.88
N ARG A 53 -8.55 -7.40 -4.18
CA ARG A 53 -7.63 -6.35 -4.64
C ARG A 53 -8.08 -4.97 -4.15
N ASP A 54 -9.37 -4.68 -4.22
CA ASP A 54 -9.91 -3.41 -3.77
C ASP A 54 -9.68 -3.23 -2.26
N GLU A 55 -9.90 -4.27 -1.49
CA GLU A 55 -9.62 -4.26 -0.05
C GLU A 55 -8.14 -4.04 0.22
N LEU A 56 -7.27 -4.74 -0.49
CA LEU A 56 -5.83 -4.59 -0.31
C LEU A 56 -5.39 -3.17 -0.65
N HIS A 57 -5.84 -2.62 -1.76
CA HIS A 57 -5.47 -1.26 -2.16
C HIS A 57 -5.95 -0.22 -1.15
N GLN A 58 -7.12 -0.43 -0.55
CA GLN A 58 -7.61 0.45 0.51
C GLN A 58 -6.71 0.38 1.74
N LEU A 59 -6.33 -0.83 2.14
CA LEU A 59 -5.45 -1.03 3.28
C LEU A 59 -4.07 -0.41 3.05
N LEU A 60 -3.53 -0.56 1.85
CA LEU A 60 -2.23 0.03 1.50
C LEU A 60 -2.32 1.55 1.48
N THR A 61 -3.40 2.10 0.99
CA THR A 61 -3.62 3.55 1.00
C THR A 61 -3.67 4.07 2.42
N ASP A 62 -4.39 3.37 3.30
CA ASP A 62 -4.48 3.74 4.72
C ASP A 62 -3.10 3.65 5.38
N ASP A 63 -2.34 2.60 5.08
CA ASP A 63 -0.98 2.43 5.62
C ASP A 63 -0.05 3.54 5.15
N TYR A 64 -0.14 3.90 3.88
CA TYR A 64 0.67 5.00 3.34
C TYR A 64 0.31 6.33 4.01
N MET A 65 -0.98 6.60 4.20
CA MET A 65 -1.43 7.81 4.86
C MET A 65 -0.98 7.87 6.31
N ASP A 66 -1.00 6.74 7.02
CA ASP A 66 -0.50 6.67 8.39
C ASP A 66 0.99 7.00 8.46
N ARG A 67 1.78 6.51 7.49
CA ARG A 67 3.23 6.74 7.47
C ARG A 67 3.59 8.17 7.08
N ASN A 68 2.84 8.75 6.14
CA ASN A 68 3.19 10.02 5.51
C ASN A 68 2.09 11.07 5.61
N GLY A 69 0.95 10.71 6.19
CA GLY A 69 -0.25 11.56 6.17
C GLY A 69 -0.03 12.95 6.72
N PHE A 70 0.74 13.04 7.81
CA PHE A 70 1.01 14.34 8.40
C PHE A 70 1.76 15.26 7.42
N GLU A 71 2.78 14.74 6.74
CA GLU A 71 3.54 15.52 5.78
C GLU A 71 2.68 15.95 4.59
N ILE A 72 1.87 15.02 4.06
CA ILE A 72 0.99 15.29 2.94
C ILE A 72 -0.03 16.37 3.31
N LEU A 73 -0.70 16.18 4.44
CA LEU A 73 -1.69 17.14 4.92
C LEU A 73 -1.06 18.49 5.23
N SER A 74 0.14 18.49 5.80
CA SER A 74 0.86 19.72 6.09
C SER A 74 1.23 20.48 4.83
N GLN A 75 1.66 19.76 3.79
CA GLN A 75 1.99 20.38 2.51
C GLN A 75 0.75 21.00 1.87
N ASP A 76 -0.37 20.26 1.86
CA ASP A 76 -1.62 20.78 1.33
C ASP A 76 -2.09 22.00 2.09
N PHE A 77 -1.99 21.95 3.41
CA PHE A 77 -2.36 23.06 4.26
C PHE A 77 -1.54 24.32 3.97
N TYR A 78 -0.22 24.15 3.86
CA TYR A 78 0.67 25.28 3.57
C TYR A 78 0.45 25.82 2.16
N SER A 79 0.15 24.94 1.20
CA SER A 79 -0.15 25.39 -0.16
C SER A 79 -1.39 26.26 -0.20
N GLU A 80 -2.39 25.94 0.59
CA GLU A 80 -3.62 26.73 0.68
C GLU A 80 -3.39 28.05 1.43
N ALA A 81 -2.47 28.06 2.37
CA ALA A 81 -2.17 29.24 3.18
C ALA A 81 -1.36 30.30 2.42
N VAL A 82 -0.73 29.90 1.37
CA VAL A 82 0.05 30.79 0.51
C VAL A 82 -0.80 31.35 -0.61
#